data_e9b6a839110b82937f80e7ce10211594
#
_entry.id   e9b6a839110b82937f80e7ce10211594
#
_cell.length_a   1.000
_cell.length_b   1.000
_cell.length_c   1.000
_cell.angle_alpha   90.00
_cell.angle_beta   90.00
_cell.angle_gamma   90.00
#
_symmetry.space_group_name_H-M   'P 1'
#
loop_
_entity.id
_entity.type
_entity.pdbx_description
1 polymer ?
#
loop_
_entity_poly.entity_id
_entity_poly.type
_entity_poly.pdbx_seq_one_letter_code
_entity_poly.pdbx_strand_id
1 'polypeptide(L)'
;MIFAKTFGCVRFIYNKMLSDRIDYYKETGQKLNNTPAQYKEEFPWLKEVDSLALANAQMNLNKAYNNFWNDSQHFGKPRFKSKKNCRASYSTNNQKGSVRIEGHKVKLPKVGWVKLCQHRPLPENSIIKTVTIRKVLYQYASGV
;
A
#
# COMPACT_ATOMS: atom_id res chain seq x y z
N MET A 1 -15.00 3.16 7.53
CA MET A 1 -14.03 4.25 7.31
C MET A 1 -13.09 3.88 6.16
N ILE A 2 -12.85 4.81 5.25
CA ILE A 2 -12.13 4.52 4.00
C ILE A 2 -10.66 4.14 4.21
N PHE A 3 -9.97 4.74 5.17
CA PHE A 3 -8.58 4.38 5.43
C PHE A 3 -8.43 2.93 5.92
N ALA A 4 -9.26 2.52 6.87
CA ALA A 4 -9.24 1.15 7.38
C ALA A 4 -9.53 0.16 6.26
N LYS A 5 -10.47 0.48 5.38
CA LYS A 5 -10.82 -0.34 4.22
C LYS A 5 -9.65 -0.43 3.25
N THR A 6 -8.97 0.70 2.99
CA THR A 6 -7.83 0.73 2.10
C THR A 6 -6.66 -0.11 2.66
N PHE A 7 -6.37 0.02 3.95
CA PHE A 7 -5.35 -0.80 4.60
C PHE A 7 -5.66 -2.29 4.47
N GLY A 8 -6.93 -2.67 4.69
CA GLY A 8 -7.36 -4.05 4.57
C GLY A 8 -7.24 -4.58 3.15
N CYS A 9 -7.63 -3.79 2.16
CA CYS A 9 -7.53 -4.18 0.75
C CYS A 9 -6.08 -4.33 0.31
N VAL A 10 -5.21 -3.42 0.72
CA VAL A 10 -3.78 -3.48 0.38
C VAL A 10 -3.15 -4.74 0.97
N ARG A 11 -3.45 -5.04 2.23
CA ARG A 11 -2.95 -6.26 2.87
C ARG A 11 -3.51 -7.52 2.18
N PHE A 12 -4.81 -7.52 1.88
CA PHE A 12 -5.45 -8.64 1.20
C PHE A 12 -4.81 -8.92 -0.16
N ILE A 13 -4.65 -7.88 -0.99
CA ILE A 13 -4.10 -8.07 -2.33
C ILE A 13 -2.64 -8.55 -2.27
N TYR A 14 -1.85 -8.01 -1.35
CA TYR A 14 -0.49 -8.47 -1.15
C TYR A 14 -0.45 -9.96 -0.82
N ASN A 15 -1.26 -10.39 0.14
CA ASN A 15 -1.31 -11.79 0.57
C ASN A 15 -1.87 -12.70 -0.50
N LYS A 16 -2.92 -12.29 -1.21
CA LYS A 16 -3.54 -13.08 -2.27
C LYS A 16 -2.57 -13.29 -3.43
N MET A 17 -1.90 -12.22 -3.85
CA MET A 17 -0.91 -12.31 -4.92
C MET A 17 0.26 -13.20 -4.51
N LEU A 18 0.73 -13.07 -3.27
CA LEU A 18 1.80 -13.92 -2.75
C LEU A 18 1.40 -15.40 -2.73
N SER A 19 0.20 -15.68 -2.25
CA SER A 19 -0.33 -17.05 -2.21
C SER A 19 -0.38 -17.67 -3.60
N ASP A 20 -0.89 -16.92 -4.58
CA ASP A 20 -1.00 -17.42 -5.95
C ASP A 20 0.37 -17.62 -6.59
N ARG A 21 1.34 -16.75 -6.29
CA ARG A 21 2.72 -16.91 -6.78
C ARG A 21 3.40 -18.15 -6.20
N ILE A 22 3.19 -18.41 -4.92
CA ILE A 22 3.73 -19.60 -4.26
C ILE A 22 3.16 -20.88 -4.89
N ASP A 23 1.84 -20.92 -5.04
CA ASP A 23 1.17 -22.09 -5.59
C ASP A 23 1.56 -22.34 -7.04
N TYR A 24 1.63 -21.29 -7.85
CA TYR A 24 2.02 -21.39 -9.25
C TYR A 24 3.46 -21.90 -9.39
N TYR A 25 4.37 -21.42 -8.55
CA TYR A 25 5.75 -21.88 -8.59
C TYR A 25 5.87 -23.36 -8.20
N LYS A 26 5.09 -23.80 -7.22
CA LYS A 26 5.07 -25.21 -6.82
C LYS A 26 4.58 -26.12 -7.94
N GLU A 27 3.60 -25.65 -8.71
CA GLU A 27 3.00 -26.45 -9.78
C GLU A 27 3.83 -26.46 -11.06
N THR A 28 4.43 -25.31 -11.43
CA THR A 28 5.06 -25.14 -12.74
C THR A 28 6.57 -24.91 -12.68
N GLY A 29 7.11 -24.56 -11.52
CA GLY A 29 8.50 -24.15 -11.39
C GLY A 29 8.82 -22.80 -12.01
N GLN A 30 7.78 -22.06 -12.42
CA GLN A 30 7.93 -20.76 -13.08
C GLN A 30 7.35 -19.65 -12.23
N LYS A 31 7.81 -18.41 -12.49
CA LYS A 31 7.32 -17.23 -11.80
C LYS A 31 5.98 -16.79 -12.40
N LEU A 32 5.04 -16.43 -11.54
CA LEU A 32 3.76 -15.88 -11.95
C LEU A 32 3.82 -14.35 -11.94
N ASN A 33 3.40 -13.73 -13.03
CA ASN A 33 3.26 -12.28 -13.13
C ASN A 33 1.78 -11.93 -13.03
N ASN A 34 1.30 -11.76 -11.81
CA ASN A 34 -0.08 -11.35 -11.55
C ASN A 34 -0.14 -9.87 -11.20
N THR A 35 -1.30 -9.27 -11.42
CA THR A 35 -1.54 -7.84 -11.15
C THR A 35 -2.81 -7.68 -10.32
N PRO A 36 -2.96 -6.58 -9.56
CA PRO A 36 -4.19 -6.36 -8.80
C PRO A 36 -5.45 -6.30 -9.66
N ALA A 37 -5.34 -5.84 -10.91
CA ALA A 37 -6.47 -5.75 -11.81
C ALA A 37 -7.16 -7.09 -12.04
N GLN A 38 -6.41 -8.17 -12.05
CA GLN A 38 -6.94 -9.51 -12.26
C GLN A 38 -7.87 -9.97 -11.14
N TYR A 39 -7.72 -9.41 -9.96
CA TYR A 39 -8.50 -9.81 -8.78
C TYR A 39 -9.76 -8.98 -8.57
N LYS A 40 -9.92 -7.87 -9.31
CA LYS A 40 -11.06 -6.97 -9.14
C LYS A 40 -12.37 -7.61 -9.61
N GLU A 41 -12.35 -8.55 -10.53
CA GLU A 41 -13.54 -9.26 -10.97
C GLU A 41 -14.02 -10.24 -9.90
N GLU A 42 -13.08 -11.01 -9.35
CA GLU A 42 -13.37 -11.96 -8.29
C GLU A 42 -13.72 -11.28 -6.97
N PHE A 43 -13.09 -10.15 -6.70
CA PHE A 43 -13.28 -9.37 -5.48
C PHE A 43 -13.66 -7.93 -5.83
N PRO A 44 -14.94 -7.68 -6.20
CA PRO A 44 -15.36 -6.34 -6.67
C PRO A 44 -15.15 -5.23 -5.66
N TRP A 45 -15.11 -5.55 -4.37
CA TRP A 45 -14.87 -4.55 -3.32
C TRP A 45 -13.49 -3.91 -3.40
N LEU A 46 -12.55 -4.51 -4.14
CA LEU A 46 -11.25 -3.89 -4.40
C LEU A 46 -11.36 -2.61 -5.24
N LYS A 47 -12.46 -2.44 -5.99
CA LYS A 47 -12.69 -1.25 -6.79
C LYS A 47 -13.04 -0.02 -5.96
N GLU A 48 -13.41 -0.22 -4.70
CA GLU A 48 -13.83 0.86 -3.82
C GLU A 48 -12.66 1.65 -3.23
N VAL A 49 -11.44 1.14 -3.35
CA VAL A 49 -10.24 1.79 -2.84
C VAL A 49 -9.35 2.27 -3.97
N ASP A 50 -8.35 3.08 -3.62
CA ASP A 50 -7.40 3.64 -4.58
C ASP A 50 -6.64 2.54 -5.31
N SER A 51 -6.79 2.48 -6.63
CA SER A 51 -6.11 1.46 -7.45
C SER A 51 -4.59 1.64 -7.44
N LEU A 52 -4.09 2.85 -7.24
CA LEU A 52 -2.64 3.08 -7.12
C LEU A 52 -2.10 2.51 -5.80
N ALA A 53 -2.91 2.50 -4.74
CA ALA A 53 -2.54 1.84 -3.49
C ALA A 53 -2.36 0.34 -3.72
N LEU A 54 -3.22 -0.28 -4.49
CA LEU A 54 -3.10 -1.69 -4.84
C LEU A 54 -1.89 -1.96 -5.73
N ALA A 55 -1.62 -1.07 -6.69
CA ALA A 55 -0.45 -1.18 -7.55
C ALA A 55 0.85 -1.07 -6.75
N ASN A 56 0.88 -0.20 -5.75
CA ASN A 56 2.05 -0.09 -4.87
C ASN A 56 2.25 -1.35 -4.02
N ALA A 57 1.17 -2.03 -3.64
CA ALA A 57 1.26 -3.33 -2.96
C ALA A 57 1.95 -4.36 -3.87
N GLN A 58 1.62 -4.38 -5.14
CA GLN A 58 2.29 -5.24 -6.13
C GLN A 58 3.77 -4.91 -6.22
N MET A 59 4.12 -3.62 -6.30
CA MET A 59 5.51 -3.18 -6.37
C MET A 59 6.29 -3.61 -5.13
N ASN A 60 5.68 -3.51 -3.96
CA ASN A 60 6.30 -3.94 -2.72
C ASN A 60 6.55 -5.44 -2.71
N LEU A 61 5.60 -6.23 -3.21
CA LEU A 61 5.77 -7.68 -3.32
C LEU A 61 6.87 -8.03 -4.31
N ASN A 62 6.92 -7.37 -5.47
CA ASN A 62 7.98 -7.55 -6.46
C ASN A 62 9.34 -7.23 -5.85
N LYS A 63 9.43 -6.15 -5.10
CA LYS A 63 10.66 -5.74 -4.43
C LYS A 63 11.11 -6.78 -3.40
N ALA A 64 10.17 -7.32 -2.63
CA ALA A 64 10.48 -8.36 -1.64
C ALA A 64 11.03 -9.61 -2.31
N TYR A 65 10.46 -10.03 -3.45
CA TYR A 65 10.98 -11.16 -4.21
C TYR A 65 12.35 -10.87 -4.81
N ASN A 66 12.53 -9.68 -5.39
CA ASN A 66 13.83 -9.32 -5.98
C ASN A 66 14.93 -9.28 -4.92
N ASN A 67 14.63 -8.76 -3.73
CA ASN A 67 15.58 -8.76 -2.62
C ASN A 67 15.96 -10.19 -2.23
N PHE A 68 14.98 -11.07 -2.14
CA PHE A 68 15.25 -12.48 -1.81
C PHE A 68 16.07 -13.18 -2.89
N TRP A 69 15.73 -12.99 -4.18
CA TRP A 69 16.46 -13.64 -5.27
C TRP A 69 17.88 -13.12 -5.41
N ASN A 70 18.12 -11.82 -5.17
CA ASN A 70 19.43 -11.20 -5.35
C ASN A 70 20.34 -11.39 -4.13
N ASP A 71 19.77 -11.47 -2.94
CA ASP A 71 20.53 -11.51 -1.70
C ASP A 71 19.79 -12.33 -0.64
N SER A 72 19.74 -13.63 -0.83
CA SER A 72 19.06 -14.54 0.08
C SER A 72 19.73 -14.65 1.45
N GLN A 73 20.99 -14.20 1.58
CA GLN A 73 21.68 -14.20 2.86
C GLN A 73 21.11 -13.15 3.81
N HIS A 74 20.70 -11.99 3.27
CA HIS A 74 20.19 -10.87 4.07
C HIS A 74 18.67 -10.76 4.04
N PHE A 75 18.02 -11.32 3.01
CA PHE A 75 16.57 -11.22 2.85
C PHE A 75 15.93 -12.59 2.78
N GLY A 76 14.94 -12.82 3.61
CA GLY A 76 14.14 -14.05 3.54
C GLY A 76 13.08 -13.99 2.45
N LYS A 77 12.38 -15.11 2.27
CA LYS A 77 11.22 -15.16 1.37
C LYS A 77 10.15 -14.16 1.81
N PRO A 78 9.40 -13.59 0.87
CA PRO A 78 8.28 -12.73 1.22
C PRO A 78 7.32 -13.47 2.16
N ARG A 79 6.82 -12.75 3.16
CA ARG A 79 5.94 -13.31 4.19
C ARG A 79 4.54 -12.71 4.07
N PHE A 80 3.55 -13.51 4.45
CA PHE A 80 2.19 -13.02 4.56
C PHE A 80 2.10 -11.95 5.65
N LYS A 81 1.28 -10.94 5.41
CA LYS A 81 1.04 -9.87 6.36
C LYS A 81 -0.19 -10.18 7.20
N SER A 82 -0.04 -10.14 8.52
CA SER A 82 -1.17 -10.32 9.42
C SER A 82 -1.65 -8.96 9.92
N LYS A 83 -2.91 -8.91 10.36
CA LYS A 83 -3.48 -7.69 10.93
C LYS A 83 -2.73 -7.25 12.19
N LYS A 84 -2.25 -8.20 12.98
CA LYS A 84 -1.54 -7.92 14.23
C LYS A 84 -0.10 -7.43 14.01
N ASN A 85 0.61 -8.06 13.09
CA ASN A 85 2.05 -7.86 12.93
C ASN A 85 2.41 -6.96 11.77
N CYS A 86 1.42 -6.42 11.06
CA CYS A 86 1.63 -5.54 9.94
C CYS A 86 1.28 -4.11 10.33
N ARG A 87 2.21 -3.18 10.09
CA ARG A 87 1.89 -1.77 10.25
C ARG A 87 0.89 -1.38 9.17
N ALA A 88 -0.25 -0.83 9.57
CA ALA A 88 -1.27 -0.39 8.63
C ALA A 88 -0.74 0.83 7.87
N SER A 89 -0.44 0.65 6.60
CA SER A 89 0.03 1.73 5.74
C SER A 89 -0.25 1.40 4.28
N TYR A 90 -0.38 2.44 3.45
CA TYR A 90 -0.40 2.28 2.01
C TYR A 90 0.20 3.52 1.37
N SER A 91 0.70 3.35 0.15
CA SER A 91 1.23 4.45 -0.63
C SER A 91 0.40 4.66 -1.87
N THR A 92 0.22 5.92 -2.26
CA THR A 92 -0.44 6.28 -3.50
C THR A 92 0.41 7.31 -4.23
N ASN A 93 0.23 7.38 -5.54
CA ASN A 93 1.00 8.26 -6.39
C ASN A 93 0.15 9.43 -6.84
N ASN A 94 0.79 10.58 -6.99
CA ASN A 94 0.12 11.76 -7.52
C ASN A 94 0.08 11.67 -9.05
N GLN A 95 -1.09 11.38 -9.59
CA GLN A 95 -1.31 11.37 -11.03
C GLN A 95 -2.23 12.53 -11.40
N LYS A 96 -1.75 13.43 -12.26
CA LYS A 96 -2.53 14.54 -12.79
C LYS A 96 -3.21 15.36 -11.70
N GLY A 97 -2.50 15.60 -10.59
CA GLY A 97 -3.03 16.41 -9.50
C GLY A 97 -4.04 15.70 -8.60
N SER A 98 -4.02 14.37 -8.58
CA SER A 98 -4.91 13.59 -7.70
C SER A 98 -4.58 13.77 -6.22
N VAL A 99 -3.35 14.17 -5.90
CA VAL A 99 -2.94 14.51 -4.53
C VAL A 99 -2.60 16.00 -4.50
N ARG A 100 -3.28 16.76 -3.66
CA ARG A 100 -3.04 18.19 -3.52
C ARG A 100 -3.17 18.63 -2.07
N ILE A 101 -2.41 19.65 -1.70
CA ILE A 101 -2.51 20.28 -0.39
C ILE A 101 -3.02 21.72 -0.61
N GLU A 102 -4.12 22.04 0.06
CA GLU A 102 -4.69 23.39 0.04
C GLU A 102 -5.02 23.80 1.47
N GLY A 103 -4.36 24.85 1.98
CA GLY A 103 -4.53 25.27 3.36
C GLY A 103 -4.18 24.18 4.34
N HIS A 104 -5.15 23.80 5.19
CA HIS A 104 -4.96 22.75 6.20
C HIS A 104 -5.62 21.42 5.78
N LYS A 105 -5.76 21.19 4.47
CA LYS A 105 -6.38 19.97 3.94
C LYS A 105 -5.52 19.36 2.86
N VAL A 106 -5.55 18.03 2.78
CA VAL A 106 -4.92 17.27 1.71
C VAL A 106 -6.00 16.46 0.99
N LYS A 107 -5.95 16.48 -0.35
CA LYS A 107 -6.83 15.67 -1.17
C LYS A 107 -6.12 14.37 -1.53
N LEU A 108 -6.81 13.24 -1.30
CA LEU A 108 -6.29 11.91 -1.59
C LEU A 108 -7.26 11.17 -2.51
N PRO A 109 -6.74 10.32 -3.42
CA PRO A 109 -7.62 9.54 -4.32
C PRO A 109 -8.58 8.65 -3.53
N LYS A 110 -9.83 8.62 -3.94
CA LYS A 110 -10.93 7.84 -3.33
C LYS A 110 -11.33 8.27 -1.92
N VAL A 111 -10.53 9.11 -1.27
CA VAL A 111 -10.79 9.58 0.10
C VAL A 111 -11.41 10.98 0.09
N GLY A 112 -10.94 11.84 -0.83
CA GLY A 112 -11.32 13.24 -0.87
C GLY A 112 -10.45 14.09 0.02
N TRP A 113 -11.02 15.19 0.53
CA TRP A 113 -10.29 16.14 1.36
C TRP A 113 -10.21 15.65 2.81
N VAL A 114 -9.02 15.65 3.37
CA VAL A 114 -8.74 15.23 4.76
C VAL A 114 -8.02 16.37 5.47
N LYS A 115 -8.41 16.61 6.72
CA LYS A 115 -7.77 17.61 7.56
C LYS A 115 -6.30 17.25 7.78
N LEU A 116 -5.43 18.25 7.61
CA LEU A 116 -3.99 18.07 7.70
C LEU A 116 -3.42 19.00 8.77
N CYS A 117 -2.60 18.44 9.67
CA CYS A 117 -1.77 19.22 10.57
C CYS A 117 -0.33 19.16 10.01
N GLN A 118 0.08 20.23 9.36
CA GLN A 118 1.37 20.26 8.68
C GLN A 118 2.46 20.76 9.61
N HIS A 119 3.44 19.90 9.89
CA HIS A 119 4.56 20.27 10.78
C HIS A 119 5.62 21.10 10.09
N ARG A 120 5.81 20.91 8.78
CA ARG A 120 6.76 21.65 7.97
C ARG A 120 6.13 22.06 6.66
N PRO A 121 6.25 23.32 6.25
CA PRO A 121 5.78 23.73 4.94
C PRO A 121 6.62 23.06 3.85
N LEU A 122 5.99 22.76 2.74
CA LEU A 122 6.70 22.26 1.57
C LEU A 122 7.52 23.42 0.95
N PRO A 123 8.73 23.13 0.46
CA PRO A 123 9.48 24.15 -0.26
C PRO A 123 8.72 24.66 -1.48
N GLU A 124 8.93 25.92 -1.85
CA GLU A 124 8.32 26.48 -3.05
C GLU A 124 8.71 25.67 -4.27
N ASN A 125 7.76 25.54 -5.20
CA ASN A 125 7.93 24.78 -6.45
C ASN A 125 8.16 23.28 -6.25
N SER A 126 7.83 22.76 -5.06
CA SER A 126 7.88 21.33 -4.81
C SER A 126 6.74 20.59 -5.53
N ILE A 127 7.05 19.40 -6.02
CA ILE A 127 6.07 18.54 -6.66
C ILE A 127 5.88 17.30 -5.78
N ILE A 128 4.63 17.05 -5.40
CA ILE A 128 4.30 15.84 -4.65
C ILE A 128 4.23 14.67 -5.65
N LYS A 129 5.05 13.66 -5.45
CA LYS A 129 5.06 12.47 -6.30
C LYS A 129 4.36 11.30 -5.66
N THR A 130 4.63 11.04 -4.39
CA THR A 130 4.10 9.89 -3.67
C THR A 130 3.71 10.31 -2.27
N VAL A 131 2.64 9.72 -1.76
CA VAL A 131 2.18 9.92 -0.38
C VAL A 131 2.02 8.56 0.28
N THR A 132 2.54 8.43 1.48
CA THR A 132 2.35 7.23 2.30
C THR A 132 1.48 7.58 3.49
N ILE A 133 0.39 6.86 3.65
CA ILE A 133 -0.55 7.01 4.76
C ILE A 133 -0.29 5.87 5.73
N ARG A 134 -0.07 6.21 7.00
CA ARG A 134 0.22 5.23 8.05
C ARG A 134 -0.67 5.49 9.24
N LYS A 135 -1.21 4.41 9.81
CA LYS A 135 -1.95 4.49 11.05
C LYS A 135 -0.97 4.47 12.21
N VAL A 136 -1.08 5.46 13.08
CA VAL A 136 -0.27 5.55 14.30
C VAL A 136 -1.19 5.37 15.50
N LEU A 137 -0.81 4.48 16.43
CA LEU A 137 -1.50 4.34 17.68
C LEU A 137 -0.91 5.35 18.66
N TYR A 138 -1.74 6.34 19.05
CA TYR A 138 -1.37 7.23 20.14
C TYR A 138 -1.67 6.53 21.44
N GLN A 139 -0.63 6.18 22.16
CA GLN A 139 -0.77 5.96 23.58
C GLN A 139 -0.67 7.33 24.24
N TYR A 140 -1.74 7.73 24.90
CA TYR A 140 -1.64 8.81 25.83
C TYR A 140 -0.83 8.28 26.99
N ALA A 141 0.40 8.63 26.97
CA ALA A 141 1.17 8.36 28.14
C ALA A 141 0.64 9.19 29.26
N SER A 142 0.28 8.75 29.95
CA SER A 142 -0.15 9.39 30.69
C SER A 142 -0.69 9.50 31.08
N GLY A 143 -0.64 9.20 30.64
CA GLY A 143 -1.05 9.27 30.73
C GLY A 143 -1.66 10.00 30.30
N VAL A 144 -1.71 10.04 29.95
CA VAL A 144 -2.20 10.99 29.62
C VAL A 144 -2.70 10.94 29.03
#